data_d80fe72914ae37687d4b13ff3fa0ed51
#
_entry.id   d80fe72914ae37687d4b13ff3fa0ed51
#
_cell.length_a   1.000
_cell.length_b   1.000
_cell.length_c   1.000
_cell.angle_alpha   90.00
_cell.angle_beta   90.00
_cell.angle_gamma   90.00
#
_symmetry.space_group_name_H-M   'P 1'
#
loop_
_entity.id
_entity.type
_entity.pdbx_description
1 polymer ?
#
loop_
_entity_poly.entity_id
_entity_poly.type
_entity_poly.pdbx_seq_one_letter_code
_entity_poly.pdbx_strand_id
1 'polypeptide(L)'
;MHTFAHLLIKQMSMASGYSSSAIRERIYFSEKMTGILLYTGSADKEGSLGGLVELGNIGKLVPLMKDAFQEALLCTNDPECMSNAPAGNNLNGAACHSCCMISETACENGNRMLDRGLVVPIASRERESYFRELVCELCQLEM
;
A
#
# COMPACT_ATOMS: atom_id res chain seq x y z
N MET A 1 -7.42 -3.71 2.54
CA MET A 1 -6.21 -4.38 3.04
C MET A 1 -5.16 -4.56 1.96
N HIS A 2 -5.45 -5.21 0.84
CA HIS A 2 -4.49 -5.49 -0.23
C HIS A 2 -3.79 -4.21 -0.74
N THR A 3 -4.55 -3.18 -1.13
CA THR A 3 -3.96 -1.89 -1.54
C THR A 3 -3.08 -1.27 -0.46
N PHE A 4 -3.51 -1.32 0.78
CA PHE A 4 -2.71 -0.79 1.90
C PHE A 4 -1.39 -1.56 2.10
N ALA A 5 -1.39 -2.88 1.92
CA ALA A 5 -0.16 -3.68 1.93
C ALA A 5 0.83 -3.20 0.86
N HIS A 6 0.35 -2.94 -0.36
CA HIS A 6 1.18 -2.43 -1.45
C HIS A 6 1.79 -1.05 -1.14
N LEU A 7 0.98 -0.13 -0.60
CA LEU A 7 1.46 1.19 -0.20
C LEU A 7 2.56 1.08 0.87
N LEU A 8 2.39 0.19 1.86
CA LEU A 8 3.41 -0.08 2.86
C LEU A 8 4.66 -0.74 2.27
N ILE A 9 4.54 -1.71 1.37
CA ILE A 9 5.69 -2.35 0.70
C ILE A 9 6.54 -1.30 -0.01
N LYS A 10 5.93 -0.35 -0.70
CA LYS A 10 6.66 0.74 -1.38
C LYS A 10 7.48 1.56 -0.39
N GLN A 11 6.88 2.01 0.71
CA GLN A 11 7.57 2.78 1.75
C GLN A 11 8.66 1.97 2.47
N MET A 12 8.35 0.73 2.84
CA MET A 12 9.32 -0.16 3.48
C MET A 12 10.50 -0.48 2.56
N SER A 13 10.26 -0.65 1.26
CA SER A 13 11.31 -0.84 0.26
C SER A 13 12.28 0.36 0.23
N MET A 14 11.75 1.58 0.19
CA MET A 14 12.56 2.80 0.22
C MET A 14 13.33 2.95 1.52
N ALA A 15 12.69 2.69 2.65
CA ALA A 15 13.29 2.86 3.98
C ALA A 15 14.33 1.80 4.34
N SER A 16 14.20 0.58 3.82
CA SER A 16 15.09 -0.54 4.14
C SER A 16 16.18 -0.78 3.09
N GLY A 17 16.05 -0.19 1.90
CA GLY A 17 16.93 -0.49 0.77
C GLY A 17 16.66 -1.83 0.10
N TYR A 18 15.65 -2.59 0.55
CA TYR A 18 15.21 -3.79 -0.17
C TYR A 18 14.58 -3.43 -1.51
N SER A 19 14.80 -4.23 -2.52
CA SER A 19 14.00 -4.16 -3.74
C SER A 19 12.53 -4.42 -3.42
N SER A 20 11.61 -3.69 -4.07
CA SER A 20 10.16 -3.94 -3.93
C SER A 20 9.75 -5.37 -4.33
N SER A 21 10.56 -6.06 -5.12
CA SER A 21 10.38 -7.47 -5.47
C SER A 21 10.84 -8.44 -4.36
N ALA A 22 11.64 -7.99 -3.41
CA ALA A 22 12.12 -8.81 -2.30
C ALA A 22 11.12 -8.86 -1.13
N ILE A 23 10.30 -7.84 -0.96
CA ILE A 23 9.24 -7.78 0.06
C ILE A 23 7.97 -8.36 -0.53
N ARG A 24 7.42 -9.37 0.11
CA ARG A 24 6.19 -10.05 -0.29
C ARG A 24 5.08 -9.81 0.71
N GLU A 25 3.85 -9.95 0.24
CA GLU A 25 2.67 -9.88 1.09
C GLU A 25 1.99 -11.24 1.23
N ARG A 26 1.29 -11.40 2.34
CA ARG A 26 0.25 -12.39 2.56
C ARG A 26 -0.94 -11.73 3.21
N ILE A 27 -2.10 -11.82 2.58
CA ILE A 27 -3.34 -11.23 3.09
C ILE A 27 -4.16 -12.33 3.77
N TYR A 28 -4.50 -12.09 5.03
CA TYR A 28 -5.41 -12.96 5.78
C TYR A 28 -6.76 -12.27 5.89
N PHE A 29 -7.78 -12.93 5.42
CA PHE A 29 -9.15 -12.43 5.48
C PHE A 29 -10.12 -13.58 5.75
N SER A 30 -10.58 -13.67 6.99
CA SER A 30 -11.60 -14.63 7.41
C SER A 30 -12.39 -14.05 8.60
N GLU A 31 -13.50 -14.69 8.97
CA GLU A 31 -14.26 -14.30 10.15
C GLU A 31 -13.44 -14.32 11.45
N LYS A 32 -12.41 -15.15 11.52
CA LYS A 32 -11.59 -15.36 12.73
C LYS A 32 -10.26 -14.64 12.70
N MET A 33 -9.79 -14.23 11.51
CA MET A 33 -8.46 -13.61 11.36
C MET A 33 -8.46 -12.63 10.20
N THR A 34 -8.09 -11.41 10.50
CA THR A 34 -7.88 -10.35 9.51
C THR A 34 -6.50 -9.74 9.75
N GLY A 35 -5.63 -9.76 8.73
CA GLY A 35 -4.27 -9.26 8.89
C GLY A 35 -3.48 -9.23 7.59
N ILE A 36 -2.36 -8.53 7.65
CA ILE A 36 -1.37 -8.43 6.57
C ILE A 36 -0.03 -8.91 7.15
N LEU A 37 0.60 -9.86 6.47
CA LEU A 37 1.98 -10.25 6.74
C LEU A 37 2.86 -9.73 5.60
N LEU A 38 3.84 -8.91 5.92
CA LEU A 38 4.90 -8.50 5.00
C LEU A 38 6.18 -9.21 5.38
N TYR A 39 6.81 -9.88 4.41
CA TYR A 39 7.97 -10.72 4.66
C TYR A 39 8.95 -10.70 3.48
N THR A 40 10.20 -11.02 3.73
CA THR A 40 11.21 -11.19 2.69
C THR A 40 11.32 -12.66 2.31
N GLY A 41 11.34 -12.96 1.00
CA GLY A 41 11.45 -14.32 0.47
C GLY A 41 12.88 -14.84 0.33
N SER A 42 13.87 -13.96 0.42
CA SER A 42 15.29 -14.29 0.37
C SER A 42 16.08 -13.39 1.31
N ALA A 43 17.14 -13.94 1.90
CA ALA A 43 18.18 -13.12 2.49
C ALA A 43 18.88 -12.39 1.33
N ASP A 44 18.57 -11.11 1.13
CA ASP A 44 19.31 -10.30 0.18
C ASP A 44 20.79 -10.32 0.52
N LYS A 45 21.64 -10.27 -0.52
CA LYS A 45 23.10 -10.36 -0.41
C LYS A 45 23.72 -9.28 0.51
N GLU A 46 22.96 -8.30 0.95
CA GLU A 46 23.37 -7.20 1.83
C GLU A 46 23.01 -7.38 3.30
N GLY A 47 22.56 -8.56 3.70
CA GLY A 47 22.90 -9.14 4.99
C GLY A 47 22.08 -8.76 6.19
N SER A 48 20.93 -8.09 6.13
CA SER A 48 20.15 -7.82 7.34
C SER A 48 18.73 -8.38 7.28
N LEU A 49 18.55 -9.64 7.67
CA LEU A 49 17.22 -10.22 7.92
C LEU A 49 16.41 -9.42 8.97
N GLY A 50 17.06 -8.54 9.74
CA GLY A 50 16.43 -7.70 10.76
C GLY A 50 15.84 -6.39 10.25
N GLY A 51 16.20 -5.93 9.05
CA GLY A 51 15.80 -4.61 8.57
C GLY A 51 14.28 -4.44 8.47
N LEU A 52 13.59 -5.40 7.86
CA LEU A 52 12.12 -5.34 7.72
C LEU A 52 11.41 -5.50 9.08
N VAL A 53 11.91 -6.38 9.96
CA VAL A 53 11.35 -6.56 11.30
C VAL A 53 11.50 -5.28 12.14
N GLU A 54 12.64 -4.60 12.01
CA GLU A 54 12.89 -3.35 12.68
C GLU A 54 11.94 -2.22 12.25
N LEU A 55 11.54 -2.19 10.98
CA LEU A 55 10.51 -1.27 10.47
C LEU A 55 9.11 -1.56 11.03
N GLY A 56 8.88 -2.76 11.56
CA GLY A 56 7.64 -3.13 12.23
C GLY A 56 7.47 -2.53 13.63
N ASN A 57 8.52 -1.96 14.22
CA ASN A 57 8.41 -1.24 15.49
C ASN A 57 7.52 -0.01 15.34
N ILE A 58 6.64 0.23 16.32
CA ILE A 58 5.63 1.29 16.26
C ILE A 58 6.20 2.67 15.95
N GLY A 59 7.37 2.99 16.51
CA GLY A 59 8.06 4.25 16.27
C GLY A 59 8.56 4.47 14.86
N LYS A 60 8.71 3.40 14.07
CA LYS A 60 9.10 3.44 12.64
C LYS A 60 7.92 3.19 11.74
N LEU A 61 7.01 2.30 12.12
CA LEU A 61 5.85 1.92 11.32
C LEU A 61 4.88 3.09 11.15
N VAL A 62 4.60 3.86 12.20
CA VAL A 62 3.65 4.99 12.13
C VAL A 62 4.13 6.07 11.13
N PRO A 63 5.37 6.54 11.15
CA PRO A 63 5.89 7.42 10.09
C PRO A 63 5.75 6.82 8.68
N LEU A 64 6.09 5.55 8.48
CA LEU A 64 5.94 4.88 7.17
C LEU A 64 4.48 4.81 6.71
N MET A 65 3.54 4.57 7.63
CA MET A 65 2.11 4.61 7.31
C MET A 65 1.69 6.02 6.88
N LYS A 66 2.16 7.05 7.60
CA LYS A 66 1.89 8.44 7.22
C LYS A 66 2.40 8.76 5.82
N ASP A 67 3.64 8.40 5.50
CA ASP A 67 4.24 8.61 4.19
C ASP A 67 3.47 7.83 3.11
N ALA A 68 3.06 6.58 3.40
CA ALA A 68 2.24 5.77 2.51
C ALA A 68 0.89 6.42 2.20
N PHE A 69 0.23 7.00 3.20
CA PHE A 69 -1.02 7.71 3.01
C PHE A 69 -0.82 9.01 2.21
N GLN A 70 0.20 9.80 2.53
CA GLN A 70 0.51 11.04 1.81
C GLN A 70 0.79 10.78 0.32
N GLU A 71 1.60 9.76 0.01
CA GLU A 71 1.88 9.39 -1.38
C GLU A 71 0.62 8.88 -2.11
N ALA A 72 -0.27 8.20 -1.40
CA ALA A 72 -1.49 7.65 -1.99
C ALA A 72 -2.58 8.70 -2.30
N LEU A 73 -2.53 9.89 -1.68
CA LEU A 73 -3.50 10.96 -1.92
C LEU A 73 -3.46 11.46 -3.37
N LEU A 74 -2.28 11.47 -3.99
CA LEU A 74 -2.07 11.95 -5.35
C LEU A 74 -1.36 10.88 -6.19
N CYS A 75 -1.66 10.86 -7.47
CA CYS A 75 -0.96 10.03 -8.44
C CYS A 75 -0.52 10.88 -9.62
N THR A 76 0.68 10.65 -10.12
CA THR A 76 1.20 11.36 -11.31
C THR A 76 0.34 11.14 -12.56
N ASN A 77 -0.51 10.11 -12.56
CA ASN A 77 -1.44 9.78 -13.65
C ASN A 77 -2.88 10.24 -13.34
N ASP A 78 -3.09 11.12 -12.36
CA ASP A 78 -4.40 11.74 -12.15
C ASP A 78 -4.64 12.84 -13.23
N PRO A 79 -5.88 13.01 -13.72
CA PRO A 79 -7.13 12.42 -13.21
C PRO A 79 -7.47 11.01 -13.76
N GLU A 80 -6.77 10.48 -14.76
CA GLU A 80 -7.10 9.19 -15.39
C GLU A 80 -7.06 8.05 -14.36
N CYS A 81 -6.00 7.97 -13.54
CA CYS A 81 -5.88 6.94 -12.51
C CYS A 81 -7.01 7.04 -11.47
N MET A 82 -7.35 8.25 -11.04
CA MET A 82 -8.39 8.49 -10.05
C MET A 82 -9.79 8.11 -10.56
N SER A 83 -10.05 8.32 -11.85
CA SER A 83 -11.34 8.01 -12.48
C SER A 83 -11.48 6.55 -12.92
N ASN A 84 -10.41 5.76 -12.84
CA ASN A 84 -10.46 4.35 -13.21
C ASN A 84 -11.43 3.58 -12.31
N ALA A 85 -12.23 2.71 -12.93
CA ALA A 85 -13.20 1.86 -12.25
C ALA A 85 -13.10 0.42 -12.76
N PRO A 86 -13.40 -0.57 -11.89
CA PRO A 86 -13.44 -1.96 -12.31
C PRO A 86 -14.42 -2.17 -13.47
N ALA A 87 -13.94 -2.74 -14.60
CA ALA A 87 -14.77 -3.05 -15.76
C ALA A 87 -14.17 -4.22 -16.54
N GLY A 88 -14.99 -5.20 -16.92
CA GLY A 88 -14.56 -6.37 -17.67
C GLY A 88 -13.46 -7.15 -16.94
N ASN A 89 -12.30 -7.28 -17.58
CA ASN A 89 -11.13 -7.96 -17.01
C ASN A 89 -10.28 -7.06 -16.10
N ASN A 90 -10.49 -5.74 -16.11
CA ASN A 90 -9.84 -4.83 -15.19
C ASN A 90 -10.61 -4.84 -13.86
N LEU A 91 -9.99 -5.37 -12.81
CA LEU A 91 -10.54 -5.41 -11.46
C LEU A 91 -10.01 -4.29 -10.56
N ASN A 92 -9.17 -3.40 -11.08
CA ASN A 92 -8.61 -2.29 -10.32
C ASN A 92 -9.51 -1.05 -10.42
N GLY A 93 -9.64 -0.36 -9.30
CA GLY A 93 -10.13 1.00 -9.24
C GLY A 93 -8.99 2.00 -9.45
N ALA A 94 -8.93 3.05 -8.64
CA ALA A 94 -7.86 4.06 -8.70
C ALA A 94 -6.49 3.45 -8.33
N ALA A 95 -5.87 2.72 -9.24
CA ALA A 95 -4.59 2.04 -9.05
C ALA A 95 -3.85 1.92 -10.39
N CYS A 96 -2.56 2.26 -10.38
CA CYS A 96 -1.66 2.09 -11.51
C CYS A 96 -0.23 1.81 -11.03
N HIS A 97 0.72 1.63 -11.96
CA HIS A 97 2.12 1.38 -11.62
C HIS A 97 2.76 2.51 -10.80
N SER A 98 2.37 3.76 -11.05
CA SER A 98 2.92 4.91 -10.32
C SER A 98 2.50 4.91 -8.84
N CYS A 99 1.24 4.60 -8.52
CA CYS A 99 0.73 4.72 -7.14
C CYS A 99 0.69 3.40 -6.36
N CYS A 100 0.09 2.32 -6.90
CA CYS A 100 -0.27 1.14 -6.09
C CYS A 100 0.40 -0.17 -6.51
N MET A 101 0.74 -0.34 -7.79
CA MET A 101 1.25 -1.64 -8.25
C MET A 101 2.70 -1.86 -7.80
N ILE A 102 3.01 -3.10 -7.43
CA ILE A 102 4.34 -3.59 -7.08
C ILE A 102 4.77 -4.67 -8.07
N SER A 103 5.94 -5.27 -7.88
CA SER A 103 6.35 -6.43 -8.68
C SER A 103 5.32 -7.55 -8.57
N GLU A 104 4.89 -8.14 -9.68
CA GLU A 104 3.92 -9.25 -9.70
C GLU A 104 4.36 -10.45 -8.86
N THR A 105 5.68 -10.68 -8.78
CA THR A 105 6.25 -11.76 -7.97
C THR A 105 6.14 -11.50 -6.47
N ALA A 106 5.88 -10.27 -6.06
CA ALA A 106 5.72 -9.86 -4.67
C ALA A 106 4.23 -9.82 -4.24
N CYS A 107 3.32 -9.74 -5.20
CA CYS A 107 1.88 -9.66 -4.96
C CYS A 107 1.20 -11.03 -5.08
N GLU A 108 0.46 -11.42 -4.06
CA GLU A 108 -0.28 -12.68 -4.02
C GLU A 108 -1.40 -12.77 -5.07
N ASN A 109 -1.95 -11.61 -5.46
CA ASN A 109 -3.08 -11.49 -6.38
C ASN A 109 -2.72 -10.89 -7.76
N GLY A 110 -1.42 -10.81 -8.11
CA GLY A 110 -0.97 -10.29 -9.42
C GLY A 110 -1.43 -8.85 -9.68
N ASN A 111 -1.35 -7.95 -8.71
CA ASN A 111 -1.78 -6.55 -8.80
C ASN A 111 -3.27 -6.35 -9.19
N ARG A 112 -4.15 -7.25 -8.80
CA ARG A 112 -5.59 -7.16 -9.09
C ARG A 112 -6.36 -6.72 -7.86
N MET A 113 -7.52 -6.08 -8.04
CA MET A 113 -8.39 -5.58 -6.97
C MET A 113 -7.71 -4.53 -6.08
N LEU A 114 -6.92 -3.67 -6.70
CA LEU A 114 -6.28 -2.53 -6.05
C LEU A 114 -7.13 -1.27 -6.24
N ASP A 115 -7.24 -0.46 -5.21
CA ASP A 115 -7.94 0.83 -5.25
C ASP A 115 -7.48 1.72 -4.09
N ARG A 116 -6.73 2.79 -4.39
CA ARG A 116 -6.29 3.73 -3.35
C ARG A 116 -7.44 4.55 -2.77
N GLY A 117 -8.52 4.76 -3.52
CA GLY A 117 -9.71 5.46 -3.02
C GLY A 117 -10.43 4.75 -1.88
N LEU A 118 -10.22 3.43 -1.72
CA LEU A 118 -10.69 2.68 -0.55
C LEU A 118 -9.76 2.80 0.67
N VAL A 119 -8.55 3.33 0.48
CA VAL A 119 -7.55 3.49 1.56
C VAL A 119 -7.50 4.94 2.04
N VAL A 120 -7.34 5.89 1.11
CA VAL A 120 -7.22 7.33 1.40
C VAL A 120 -8.32 8.12 0.68
N PRO A 121 -8.73 9.29 1.21
CA PRO A 121 -9.71 10.14 0.53
C PRO A 121 -9.10 10.73 -0.74
N ILE A 122 -9.66 10.37 -1.90
CA ILE A 122 -9.33 10.98 -3.20
C ILE A 122 -10.53 11.82 -3.67
N ALA A 123 -10.28 12.86 -4.46
CA ALA A 123 -11.28 13.88 -4.81
C ALA A 123 -12.60 13.32 -5.37
N SER A 124 -12.58 12.17 -6.05
CA SER A 124 -13.79 11.55 -6.61
C SER A 124 -14.57 10.68 -5.61
N ARG A 125 -13.94 10.26 -4.49
CA ARG A 125 -14.49 9.25 -3.56
C ARG A 125 -14.06 9.46 -2.11
N GLU A 126 -14.09 10.70 -1.64
CA GLU A 126 -13.61 11.06 -0.30
C GLU A 126 -14.30 10.29 0.84
N ARG A 127 -15.58 9.97 0.69
CA ARG A 127 -16.39 9.32 1.74
C ARG A 127 -16.22 7.81 1.81
N GLU A 128 -15.61 7.19 0.82
CA GLU A 128 -15.49 5.74 0.71
C GLU A 128 -14.23 5.19 1.38
N SER A 129 -13.26 6.05 1.70
CA SER A 129 -11.97 5.62 2.20
C SER A 129 -12.04 5.13 3.65
N TYR A 130 -11.47 3.94 3.89
CA TYR A 130 -11.48 3.29 5.20
C TYR A 130 -10.68 4.06 6.25
N PHE A 131 -9.54 4.65 5.88
CA PHE A 131 -8.66 5.37 6.79
C PHE A 131 -8.87 6.89 6.77
N ARG A 132 -10.03 7.37 6.31
CA ARG A 132 -10.30 8.80 6.14
C ARG A 132 -9.93 9.63 7.37
N GLU A 133 -10.46 9.29 8.54
CA GLU A 133 -10.23 10.05 9.78
C GLU A 133 -8.76 10.03 10.17
N LEU A 134 -8.12 8.85 10.13
CA LEU A 134 -6.72 8.68 10.45
C LEU A 134 -5.81 9.45 9.46
N VAL A 135 -6.14 9.46 8.17
CA VAL A 135 -5.40 10.19 7.14
C VAL A 135 -5.50 11.69 7.39
N CYS A 136 -6.69 12.21 7.72
CA CYS A 136 -6.88 13.63 8.03
C CYS A 136 -6.05 14.03 9.24
N GLU A 137 -6.06 13.24 10.31
CA GLU A 137 -5.28 13.49 11.51
C GLU A 137 -3.77 13.45 11.24
N LEU A 138 -3.28 12.37 10.63
CA LEU A 138 -1.83 12.16 10.38
C LEU A 138 -1.27 13.14 9.34
N CYS A 139 -2.05 13.47 8.31
CA CYS A 139 -1.61 14.32 7.20
C CYS A 139 -2.02 15.80 7.39
N GLN A 140 -2.72 16.13 8.48
CA GLN A 140 -3.20 17.49 8.79
C GLN A 140 -4.05 18.08 7.65
N LEU A 141 -4.94 17.27 7.09
CA LEU A 141 -5.85 17.68 6.02
C LEU A 141 -7.12 18.28 6.63
N GLU A 142 -7.45 19.51 6.24
CA GLU A 142 -8.78 20.08 6.49
C GLU A 142 -9.73 19.58 5.40
N MET A 143 -10.79 18.88 5.78
CA MET A 143 -11.85 18.42 4.89
C MET A 143 -13.23 18.92 5.34
#